data_e5e275c1676cd083bb14d97d254d34dd
#
_entry.id   e5e275c1676cd083bb14d97d254d34dd
#
_cell.length_a   1.000
_cell.length_b   1.000
_cell.length_c   1.000
_cell.angle_alpha   90.00
_cell.angle_beta   90.00
_cell.angle_gamma   90.00
#
_symmetry.space_group_name_H-M   'P 1'
#
loop_
_entity.id
_entity.type
_entity.pdbx_description
1 polymer ?
#
loop_
_entity_poly.entity_id
_entity_poly.type
_entity_poly.pdbx_seq_one_letter_code
_entity_poly.pdbx_strand_id
1 'polypeptide(L)'
;MVSAVATMDKLRKKDWTVRPIDQQTCKRIITNYHYAKALSQISTERFGLFKTGQDFWEDSALGCSVWLPPTPGVIKRYKKYSLSECLALTRLAIAPEVPKNGASFLIGKSIQQIRLRRPNVRLLVTYADTMQDHT
;
A
#
# COMPACT_ATOMS: atom_id res chain seq x y z
N MET A 1 13.52 -24.50 13.56
CA MET A 1 14.34 -23.90 13.37
C MET A 1 14.53 -23.35 12.04
N VAL A 2 14.70 -24.08 11.18
CA VAL A 2 14.94 -23.58 9.87
C VAL A 2 13.79 -22.77 9.34
N SER A 3 12.59 -23.21 9.59
CA SER A 3 11.43 -22.50 9.10
C SER A 3 11.33 -21.11 9.69
N ALA A 4 11.73 -20.95 10.94
CA ALA A 4 11.71 -19.64 11.55
C ALA A 4 12.69 -18.71 10.84
N VAL A 5 13.83 -19.24 10.47
CA VAL A 5 14.79 -18.44 9.72
C VAL A 5 14.21 -18.02 8.38
N ALA A 6 13.55 -18.93 7.70
CA ALA A 6 12.94 -18.61 6.40
C ALA A 6 11.92 -17.50 6.53
N THR A 7 11.12 -17.51 7.59
CA THR A 7 10.10 -16.48 7.76
C THR A 7 10.69 -15.14 8.13
N MET A 8 11.92 -15.13 8.64
CA MET A 8 12.58 -13.89 8.97
C MET A 8 13.31 -13.27 7.79
N ASP A 9 13.45 -14.02 6.74
CA ASP A 9 14.16 -13.52 5.57
C ASP A 9 13.41 -12.38 4.94
N LYS A 10 14.18 -11.53 4.29
CA LYS A 10 13.63 -10.42 3.56
C LYS A 10 12.94 -10.91 2.30
N LEU A 11 11.96 -10.14 1.87
CA LEU A 11 11.30 -10.35 0.61
C LEU A 11 12.32 -10.26 -0.53
N ARG A 12 12.24 -11.17 -1.48
CA ARG A 12 13.12 -11.16 -2.66
C ARG A 12 12.35 -10.51 -3.80
N LYS A 13 12.86 -9.41 -4.28
CA LYS A 13 12.15 -8.56 -5.24
C LYS A 13 11.66 -9.30 -6.48
N LYS A 14 12.42 -10.25 -6.97
CA LYS A 14 12.05 -10.98 -8.18
C LYS A 14 10.87 -11.92 -7.95
N ASP A 15 10.58 -12.25 -6.71
CA ASP A 15 9.53 -13.19 -6.38
C ASP A 15 8.18 -12.51 -6.12
N TRP A 16 8.13 -11.19 -6.22
CA TRP A 16 6.95 -10.43 -5.87
C TRP A 16 6.66 -9.36 -6.90
N THR A 17 5.37 -9.09 -7.10
CA THR A 17 4.89 -8.15 -8.08
C THR A 17 3.88 -7.21 -7.44
N VAL A 18 3.92 -5.94 -7.83
CA VAL A 18 2.94 -4.94 -7.39
C VAL A 18 2.26 -4.39 -8.64
N ARG A 19 0.93 -4.36 -8.63
CA ARG A 19 0.17 -3.81 -9.74
C ARG A 19 -1.13 -3.18 -9.23
N PRO A 20 -1.75 -2.32 -10.05
CA PRO A 20 -3.06 -1.77 -9.68
C PRO A 20 -4.10 -2.86 -9.50
N ILE A 21 -5.00 -2.65 -8.57
CA ILE A 21 -6.11 -3.58 -8.29
C ILE A 21 -7.40 -2.78 -8.20
N ASP A 22 -8.53 -3.47 -8.28
CA ASP A 22 -9.81 -2.82 -8.21
C ASP A 22 -10.23 -2.58 -6.75
N GLN A 23 -11.28 -1.81 -6.60
CA GLN A 23 -11.78 -1.42 -5.29
C GLN A 23 -12.25 -2.63 -4.49
N GLN A 24 -12.88 -3.56 -5.15
CA GLN A 24 -13.44 -4.73 -4.48
C GLN A 24 -12.34 -5.62 -3.90
N THR A 25 -11.28 -5.85 -4.67
CA THR A 25 -10.13 -6.62 -4.21
C THR A 25 -9.49 -5.95 -3.01
N CYS A 26 -9.32 -4.64 -3.10
CA CYS A 26 -8.73 -3.85 -2.03
C CYS A 26 -9.57 -3.96 -0.75
N LYS A 27 -10.86 -3.83 -0.88
CA LYS A 27 -11.78 -3.94 0.25
C LYS A 27 -11.66 -5.30 0.94
N ARG A 28 -11.56 -6.36 0.16
CA ARG A 28 -11.42 -7.71 0.70
C ARG A 28 -10.13 -7.84 1.52
N ILE A 29 -9.03 -7.33 0.99
CA ILE A 29 -7.75 -7.42 1.69
C ILE A 29 -7.78 -6.62 2.98
N ILE A 30 -8.31 -5.42 2.95
CA ILE A 30 -8.39 -4.57 4.12
C ILE A 30 -9.27 -5.21 5.19
N THR A 31 -10.39 -5.77 4.79
CA THR A 31 -11.27 -6.43 5.73
C THR A 31 -10.58 -7.60 6.43
N ASN A 32 -9.74 -8.33 5.69
CA ASN A 32 -9.09 -9.50 6.23
C ASN A 32 -7.85 -9.20 7.07
N TYR A 33 -7.10 -8.16 6.70
CA TYR A 33 -5.77 -7.98 7.27
C TYR A 33 -5.53 -6.63 7.91
N HIS A 34 -6.53 -5.77 7.94
CA HIS A 34 -6.39 -4.44 8.52
C HIS A 34 -7.57 -4.20 9.44
N TYR A 35 -7.31 -3.87 10.70
CA TYR A 35 -8.42 -3.71 11.60
C TYR A 35 -9.16 -2.39 11.46
N ALA A 36 -8.66 -1.45 10.71
CA ALA A 36 -9.46 -0.29 10.32
C ALA A 36 -10.39 -0.75 9.22
N LYS A 37 -11.51 -1.19 9.57
CA LYS A 37 -12.39 -2.03 8.80
C LYS A 37 -12.93 -1.54 7.48
N ALA A 38 -13.24 -0.29 7.33
CA ALA A 38 -14.02 0.11 6.17
C ALA A 38 -13.16 0.80 5.15
N LEU A 39 -13.39 0.47 3.89
CA LEU A 39 -12.94 1.25 2.77
C LEU A 39 -14.20 1.86 2.19
N SER A 40 -14.59 3.02 2.70
CA SER A 40 -15.86 3.63 2.35
C SER A 40 -15.79 4.54 1.14
N GLN A 41 -14.59 4.96 0.75
CA GLN A 41 -14.42 5.88 -0.37
C GLN A 41 -13.71 5.18 -1.51
N ILE A 42 -14.04 5.63 -2.71
CA ILE A 42 -13.28 5.20 -3.89
C ILE A 42 -11.93 5.88 -3.83
N SER A 43 -10.87 5.11 -3.81
CA SER A 43 -9.53 5.64 -3.70
C SER A 43 -9.01 6.11 -5.05
N THR A 44 -8.04 7.03 -5.01
CA THR A 44 -7.41 7.55 -6.20
C THR A 44 -6.53 6.50 -6.86
N GLU A 45 -5.74 5.80 -6.06
CA GLU A 45 -4.91 4.71 -6.55
C GLU A 45 -4.94 3.57 -5.55
N ARG A 46 -4.83 2.37 -6.06
CA ARG A 46 -4.80 1.14 -5.27
C ARG A 46 -3.81 0.20 -5.91
N PHE A 47 -2.94 -0.38 -5.11
CA PHE A 47 -1.96 -1.35 -5.61
C PHE A 47 -2.00 -2.60 -4.77
N GLY A 48 -1.87 -3.74 -5.42
CA GLY A 48 -1.86 -5.02 -4.74
C GLY A 48 -0.50 -5.67 -4.82
N LEU A 49 -0.19 -6.48 -3.82
CA LEU A 49 1.04 -7.24 -3.72
C LEU A 49 0.75 -8.70 -4.02
N PHE A 50 1.51 -9.27 -4.94
CA PHE A 50 1.30 -10.64 -5.41
C PHE A 50 2.62 -11.38 -5.48
N LYS A 51 2.56 -12.70 -5.36
CA LYS A 51 3.70 -13.52 -5.74
C LYS A 51 3.81 -13.52 -7.25
N THR A 52 5.04 -13.42 -7.75
CA THR A 52 5.28 -13.44 -9.18
C THR A 52 4.73 -14.73 -9.79
N GLY A 53 4.01 -14.58 -10.88
CA GLY A 53 3.37 -15.72 -11.53
C GLY A 53 1.93 -15.95 -11.08
N GLN A 54 1.49 -15.26 -10.03
CA GLN A 54 0.12 -15.36 -9.54
C GLN A 54 -0.61 -14.03 -9.62
N ASP A 55 0.00 -13.03 -10.18
CA ASP A 55 -0.52 -11.67 -10.15
C ASP A 55 -1.72 -11.45 -11.08
N PHE A 56 -2.04 -12.40 -11.95
CA PHE A 56 -3.23 -12.28 -12.79
C PHE A 56 -4.51 -12.75 -12.09
N TRP A 57 -4.38 -13.30 -10.89
CA TRP A 57 -5.55 -13.69 -10.10
C TRP A 57 -5.79 -12.66 -9.01
N GLU A 58 -6.90 -11.95 -9.09
CA GLU A 58 -7.20 -10.91 -8.10
C GLU A 58 -7.24 -11.45 -6.68
N ASP A 59 -7.81 -12.62 -6.50
CA ASP A 59 -7.95 -13.17 -5.15
C ASP A 59 -6.65 -13.75 -4.60
N SER A 60 -5.57 -13.74 -5.36
CA SER A 60 -4.26 -14.13 -4.85
C SER A 60 -3.49 -12.97 -4.24
N ALA A 61 -4.05 -11.76 -4.24
CA ALA A 61 -3.38 -10.60 -3.65
C ALA A 61 -3.16 -10.81 -2.16
N LEU A 62 -1.93 -10.55 -1.73
CA LEU A 62 -1.51 -10.73 -0.35
C LEU A 62 -1.26 -9.41 0.38
N GLY A 63 -1.56 -8.31 -0.23
CA GLY A 63 -1.43 -7.01 0.39
C GLY A 63 -1.96 -5.93 -0.51
N CYS A 64 -2.23 -4.76 0.06
CA CYS A 64 -2.64 -3.61 -0.73
C CYS A 64 -2.21 -2.30 -0.11
N SER A 65 -2.03 -1.29 -0.95
CA SER A 65 -1.82 0.08 -0.53
C SER A 65 -2.90 0.94 -1.17
N VAL A 66 -3.46 1.85 -0.40
CA VAL A 66 -4.57 2.70 -0.82
C VAL A 66 -4.16 4.15 -0.69
N TRP A 67 -4.34 4.90 -1.76
CA TRP A 67 -3.87 6.28 -1.85
C TRP A 67 -5.02 7.21 -2.16
N LEU A 68 -5.12 8.30 -1.38
CA LEU A 68 -6.15 9.33 -1.51
C LEU A 68 -5.51 10.69 -1.34
N PRO A 69 -6.20 11.75 -1.75
CA PRO A 69 -5.70 13.09 -1.42
C PRO A 69 -5.57 13.24 0.09
N PRO A 70 -4.54 13.96 0.55
CA PRO A 70 -4.36 14.13 1.98
C PRO A 70 -5.41 15.06 2.59
N THR A 71 -5.47 15.08 3.91
CA THR A 71 -6.42 15.93 4.62
C THR A 71 -6.08 17.41 4.42
N PRO A 72 -7.06 18.30 4.59
CA PRO A 72 -6.80 19.74 4.47
C PRO A 72 -5.70 20.24 5.39
N GLY A 73 -5.55 19.67 6.57
CA GLY A 73 -4.50 20.07 7.49
C GLY A 73 -3.11 19.85 6.91
N VAL A 74 -2.92 18.75 6.20
CA VAL A 74 -1.64 18.47 5.55
C VAL A 74 -1.39 19.47 4.43
N ILE A 75 -2.40 19.75 3.63
CA ILE A 75 -2.27 20.71 2.54
C ILE A 75 -1.86 22.08 3.07
N LYS A 76 -2.48 22.50 4.17
CA LYS A 76 -2.11 23.77 4.79
C LYS A 76 -0.65 23.80 5.21
N ARG A 77 -0.16 22.69 5.73
CA ARG A 77 1.23 22.59 6.19
C ARG A 77 2.22 22.71 5.03
N TYR A 78 1.84 22.14 3.89
CA TYR A 78 2.73 22.12 2.73
C TYR A 78 2.16 23.03 1.63
N LYS A 79 2.09 24.31 1.93
CA LYS A 79 1.48 25.31 1.06
C LYS A 79 2.01 25.34 -0.36
N LYS A 80 3.18 24.82 -0.56
CA LYS A 80 3.83 24.81 -1.85
C LYS A 80 3.08 23.97 -2.90
N TYR A 81 2.29 23.01 -2.43
CA TYR A 81 1.63 22.05 -3.32
C TYR A 81 0.11 22.20 -3.24
N SER A 82 -0.53 22.07 -4.38
CA SER A 82 -1.99 22.04 -4.43
C SER A 82 -2.50 20.63 -4.15
N LEU A 83 -3.80 20.52 -3.87
CA LEU A 83 -4.41 19.23 -3.57
C LEU A 83 -4.19 18.22 -4.71
N SER A 84 -4.28 18.68 -5.95
CA SER A 84 -4.10 17.79 -7.10
C SER A 84 -2.68 17.27 -7.25
N GLU A 85 -1.73 17.87 -6.56
CA GLU A 85 -0.33 17.45 -6.62
C GLU A 85 0.05 16.52 -5.48
N CYS A 86 -0.90 16.14 -4.65
CA CYS A 86 -0.60 15.37 -3.44
C CYS A 86 -1.41 14.09 -3.37
N LEU A 87 -0.78 13.03 -2.86
CA LEU A 87 -1.47 11.80 -2.50
C LEU A 87 -0.94 11.32 -1.16
N ALA A 88 -1.82 10.70 -0.39
CA ALA A 88 -1.47 10.16 0.91
C ALA A 88 -1.77 8.68 0.95
N LEU A 89 -0.86 7.92 1.57
CA LEU A 89 -1.11 6.51 1.85
C LEU A 89 -2.06 6.43 3.04
N THR A 90 -3.28 5.98 2.80
CA THR A 90 -4.31 6.00 3.82
C THR A 90 -4.59 4.61 4.41
N ARG A 91 -4.29 3.57 3.67
CA ARG A 91 -4.45 2.19 4.15
C ARG A 91 -3.33 1.34 3.61
N LEU A 92 -2.86 0.46 4.47
CA LEU A 92 -1.84 -0.52 4.09
C LEU A 92 -2.18 -1.82 4.81
N ALA A 93 -2.36 -2.88 4.08
CA ALA A 93 -2.70 -4.17 4.65
C ALA A 93 -1.82 -5.23 4.01
N ILE A 94 -1.24 -6.10 4.84
CA ILE A 94 -0.31 -7.13 4.40
C ILE A 94 -0.68 -8.43 5.08
N ALA A 95 -0.81 -9.49 4.32
CA ALA A 95 -1.08 -10.82 4.86
C ALA A 95 0.11 -11.31 5.71
N PRO A 96 -0.15 -12.08 6.76
CA PRO A 96 0.94 -12.50 7.66
C PRO A 96 2.02 -13.35 7.01
N GLU A 97 1.72 -14.03 5.92
CA GLU A 97 2.71 -14.87 5.26
C GLU A 97 3.69 -14.10 4.39
N VAL A 98 3.48 -12.80 4.22
CA VAL A 98 4.39 -11.98 3.44
C VAL A 98 5.67 -11.74 4.25
N PRO A 99 6.85 -11.82 3.62
CA PRO A 99 8.09 -11.60 4.34
C PRO A 99 8.18 -10.23 4.99
N LYS A 100 9.12 -10.13 5.90
CA LYS A 100 9.27 -9.01 6.82
C LYS A 100 9.24 -7.62 6.18
N ASN A 101 9.85 -7.45 5.04
CA ASN A 101 9.91 -6.13 4.40
C ASN A 101 8.90 -5.97 3.27
N GLY A 102 7.82 -6.75 3.32
CA GLY A 102 6.79 -6.68 2.29
C GLY A 102 6.11 -5.32 2.21
N ALA A 103 5.86 -4.70 3.35
CA ALA A 103 5.23 -3.38 3.39
C ALA A 103 6.10 -2.33 2.69
N SER A 104 7.39 -2.32 2.98
CA SER A 104 8.31 -1.37 2.35
C SER A 104 8.39 -1.61 0.85
N PHE A 105 8.42 -2.87 0.45
CA PHE A 105 8.45 -3.21 -0.96
C PHE A 105 7.19 -2.72 -1.68
N LEU A 106 6.04 -2.97 -1.07
CA LEU A 106 4.76 -2.56 -1.65
C LEU A 106 4.69 -1.05 -1.78
N ILE A 107 5.06 -0.33 -0.73
CA ILE A 107 5.05 1.13 -0.75
C ILE A 107 6.00 1.66 -1.83
N GLY A 108 7.21 1.14 -1.89
CA GLY A 108 8.19 1.58 -2.86
C GLY A 108 7.74 1.38 -4.30
N LYS A 109 7.18 0.21 -4.59
CA LYS A 109 6.69 -0.07 -5.93
C LYS A 109 5.44 0.75 -6.25
N SER A 110 4.59 0.98 -5.25
CA SER A 110 3.43 1.85 -5.44
C SER A 110 3.86 3.26 -5.82
N ILE A 111 4.85 3.79 -5.13
CA ILE A 111 5.38 5.12 -5.43
C ILE A 111 5.91 5.19 -6.85
N GLN A 112 6.65 4.18 -7.28
CA GLN A 112 7.17 4.14 -8.63
C GLN A 112 6.04 4.20 -9.66
N GLN A 113 4.98 3.45 -9.43
CA GLN A 113 3.86 3.43 -10.36
C GLN A 113 3.05 4.72 -10.33
N ILE A 114 2.89 5.32 -9.15
CA ILE A 114 2.21 6.61 -9.05
C ILE A 114 2.96 7.65 -9.87
N ARG A 115 4.27 7.66 -9.80
CA ARG A 115 5.07 8.63 -10.57
C ARG A 115 4.86 8.49 -12.08
N LEU A 116 4.66 7.27 -12.54
CA LEU A 116 4.42 7.03 -13.96
C LEU A 116 2.99 7.34 -14.35
N ARG A 117 2.04 6.99 -13.49
CA ARG A 117 0.62 7.13 -13.81
C ARG A 117 0.11 8.56 -13.58
N ARG A 118 0.73 9.29 -12.65
CA ARG A 118 0.28 10.63 -12.26
C ARG A 118 1.47 11.56 -12.15
N PRO A 119 2.03 11.98 -13.28
CA PRO A 119 3.23 12.83 -13.24
C PRO A 119 2.99 14.19 -12.59
N ASN A 120 1.75 14.61 -12.43
CA ASN A 120 1.43 15.85 -11.72
C ASN A 120 1.56 15.71 -10.20
N VAL A 121 1.61 14.48 -9.66
CA VAL A 121 1.76 14.30 -8.22
C VAL A 121 3.21 14.55 -7.84
N ARG A 122 3.42 15.48 -6.91
CA ARG A 122 4.74 15.92 -6.51
C ARG A 122 5.02 15.71 -5.04
N LEU A 123 3.98 15.45 -4.24
CA LEU A 123 4.13 15.22 -2.81
C LEU A 123 3.38 13.95 -2.43
N LEU A 124 4.10 13.04 -1.80
CA LEU A 124 3.49 11.83 -1.25
C LEU A 124 3.63 11.88 0.25
N VAL A 125 2.54 11.60 0.94
CA VAL A 125 2.46 11.67 2.38
C VAL A 125 2.14 10.28 2.92
N THR A 126 2.89 9.85 3.93
CA THR A 126 2.54 8.67 4.68
C THR A 126 2.27 9.12 6.10
N TYR A 127 1.10 8.80 6.62
CA TYR A 127 0.80 9.15 8.00
C TYR A 127 1.55 8.17 8.88
N ALA A 128 2.38 8.71 9.75
CA ALA A 128 3.04 7.89 10.73
C ALA A 128 1.98 7.41 11.69
N ASP A 129 1.64 6.16 11.61
CA ASP A 129 0.58 5.63 12.44
C ASP A 129 1.19 5.10 13.72
N THR A 130 1.46 6.00 14.62
CA THR A 130 2.05 5.64 15.89
C THR A 130 1.11 4.79 16.73
N MET A 131 -0.15 4.83 16.42
CA MET A 131 -1.11 3.97 17.11
C MET A 131 -0.81 2.51 16.89
N GLN A 132 -0.38 2.18 15.68
CA GLN A 132 -0.04 0.81 15.39
C GLN A 132 1.19 0.36 16.15
N ASP A 133 2.09 1.27 16.35
CA ASP A 133 3.31 0.96 17.09
C ASP A 133 3.02 0.64 18.53
N HIS A 134 1.97 1.18 19.05
CA HIS A 134 1.62 1.00 20.45
C HIS A 134 0.80 -0.24 20.69
N THR A 135 0.29 -0.79 19.64
CA THR A 135 -0.50 -2.00 19.78
C THR A 135 0.29 -3.24 19.49
#